data_da6d03b20b299097a56779e8e62580ea
#
_entry.id   da6d03b20b299097a56779e8e62580ea
#
_cell.length_a   1.000
_cell.length_b   1.000
_cell.length_c   1.000
_cell.angle_alpha   90.00
_cell.angle_beta   90.00
_cell.angle_gamma   90.00
#
_symmetry.space_group_name_H-M   'P 1'
#
loop_
_entity.id
_entity.type
_entity.pdbx_description
1 polymer ?
#
loop_
_entity_poly.entity_id
_entity_poly.type
_entity_poly.pdbx_seq_one_letter_code
_entity_poly.pdbx_strand_id
1 'polypeptide(L)'
;MLSNEAILYYANHPVEFVQDILKADPDPEQKKILRSLVENQMTSVRSGHGIGKSAVEAWSVIWFMCTHPYPKIPCTAPTQHQLFDILWAEISKWKRNNKTLDSELIWTKEKLYMKGHAEEWFAVARTASTPDALQGFHAEHMLYIIDEASGVEDKIFEPVLGALSTPGAKLLMCGNPTQLSGFFYDSHNKNREQYSTFHIDGRN
;
A
#
# COMPACT_ATOMS: atom_id res chain seq x y z
N MET A 1 7.33 -13.76 16.85
CA MET A 1 7.84 -12.54 16.25
C MET A 1 9.06 -12.83 15.38
N LEU A 2 9.23 -12.09 14.29
CA LEU A 2 10.39 -12.27 13.41
C LEU A 2 11.68 -11.81 14.10
N SER A 3 12.77 -12.55 13.88
CA SER A 3 14.09 -12.11 14.32
C SER A 3 14.55 -10.85 13.59
N ASN A 4 15.54 -10.15 14.15
CA ASN A 4 16.10 -8.97 13.48
C ASN A 4 16.69 -9.32 12.10
N GLU A 5 17.33 -10.48 11.98
CA GLU A 5 17.86 -10.96 10.70
C GLU A 5 16.74 -11.21 9.68
N ALA A 6 15.64 -11.82 10.11
CA ALA A 6 14.49 -12.08 9.26
C ALA A 6 13.84 -10.75 8.80
N ILE A 7 13.70 -9.79 9.71
CA ILE A 7 13.15 -8.46 9.38
C ILE A 7 14.01 -7.79 8.30
N LEU A 8 15.33 -7.77 8.47
CA LEU A 8 16.24 -7.18 7.48
C LEU A 8 16.18 -7.90 6.13
N TYR A 9 16.10 -9.22 6.15
CA TYR A 9 15.94 -10.01 4.93
C TYR A 9 14.64 -9.67 4.21
N TYR A 10 13.51 -9.75 4.91
CA TYR A 10 12.20 -9.50 4.32
C TYR A 10 11.97 -8.04 3.93
N ALA A 11 12.66 -7.10 4.56
CA ALA A 11 12.59 -5.69 4.16
C ALA A 11 13.05 -5.50 2.71
N ASN A 12 13.98 -6.33 2.24
CA ASN A 12 14.48 -6.30 0.87
C ASN A 12 13.87 -7.40 -0.02
N HIS A 13 13.03 -8.28 0.56
CA HIS A 13 12.45 -9.42 -0.15
C HIS A 13 10.95 -9.54 0.15
N PRO A 14 10.13 -8.59 -0.34
CA PRO A 14 8.69 -8.59 -0.06
C PRO A 14 7.94 -9.77 -0.66
N VAL A 15 8.41 -10.31 -1.78
CA VAL A 15 7.79 -11.52 -2.38
C VAL A 15 7.94 -12.71 -1.42
N GLU A 16 9.13 -12.91 -0.90
CA GLU A 16 9.43 -14.00 0.04
C GLU A 16 8.66 -13.81 1.36
N PHE A 17 8.51 -12.56 1.83
CA PHE A 17 7.67 -12.26 2.98
C PHE A 17 6.23 -12.73 2.76
N VAL A 18 5.66 -12.38 1.63
CA VAL A 18 4.27 -12.74 1.28
C VAL A 18 4.11 -14.26 1.19
N GLN A 19 5.07 -14.95 0.60
CA GLN A 19 5.06 -16.41 0.47
C GLN A 19 5.25 -17.11 1.82
N ASP A 20 6.27 -16.73 2.56
CA ASP A 20 6.69 -17.43 3.77
C ASP A 20 5.80 -17.09 4.98
N ILE A 21 5.44 -15.82 5.14
CA ILE A 21 4.74 -15.32 6.33
C ILE A 21 3.22 -15.28 6.11
N LEU A 22 2.77 -14.79 4.97
CA LEU A 22 1.33 -14.66 4.68
C LEU A 22 0.77 -15.89 3.96
N LYS A 23 1.62 -16.84 3.53
CA LYS A 23 1.21 -18.06 2.85
C LYS A 23 0.40 -17.79 1.58
N ALA A 24 0.74 -16.72 0.88
CA ALA A 24 0.16 -16.37 -0.40
C ALA A 24 1.06 -16.84 -1.54
N ASP A 25 0.50 -16.87 -2.74
CA ASP A 25 1.22 -17.22 -3.96
C ASP A 25 1.02 -16.11 -4.99
N PRO A 26 1.87 -15.06 -4.95
CA PRO A 26 1.75 -13.96 -5.91
C PRO A 26 1.99 -14.43 -7.34
N ASP A 27 1.20 -13.93 -8.28
CA ASP A 27 1.45 -14.16 -9.69
C ASP A 27 2.68 -13.33 -10.18
N PRO A 28 3.18 -13.55 -11.41
CA PRO A 28 4.37 -12.84 -11.88
C PRO A 28 4.27 -11.31 -11.85
N GLU A 29 3.10 -10.75 -12.18
CA GLU A 29 2.91 -9.29 -12.14
C GLU A 29 2.87 -8.75 -10.71
N GLN A 30 2.19 -9.46 -9.81
CA GLN A 30 2.17 -9.12 -8.40
C GLN A 30 3.59 -9.14 -7.80
N LYS A 31 4.41 -10.12 -8.18
CA LYS A 31 5.81 -10.19 -7.75
C LYS A 31 6.60 -8.96 -8.19
N LYS A 32 6.41 -8.52 -9.43
CA LYS A 32 7.09 -7.32 -9.96
C LYS A 32 6.69 -6.06 -9.20
N ILE A 33 5.40 -5.92 -8.88
CA ILE A 33 4.90 -4.79 -8.10
C ILE A 33 5.51 -4.78 -6.70
N LEU A 34 5.53 -5.92 -6.02
CA LEU A 34 6.13 -6.03 -4.70
C LEU A 34 7.62 -5.66 -4.72
N ARG A 35 8.38 -6.14 -5.69
CA ARG A 35 9.80 -5.80 -5.84
C ARG A 35 10.01 -4.31 -6.10
N SER A 36 9.10 -3.70 -6.85
CA SER A 36 9.15 -2.26 -7.13
C SER A 36 9.11 -1.41 -5.85
N LEU A 37 8.40 -1.89 -4.81
CA LEU A 37 8.32 -1.16 -3.53
C LEU A 37 9.67 -1.06 -2.81
N VAL A 38 10.60 -1.94 -3.09
CA VAL A 38 11.96 -1.88 -2.56
C VAL A 38 12.84 -1.00 -3.45
N GLU A 39 12.74 -1.18 -4.76
CA GLU A 39 13.64 -0.57 -5.75
C GLU A 39 13.28 0.87 -6.09
N ASN A 40 12.02 1.25 -5.92
CA ASN A 40 11.50 2.54 -6.37
C ASN A 40 10.71 3.23 -5.27
N GLN A 41 10.67 4.55 -5.33
CA GLN A 41 9.89 5.37 -4.41
C GLN A 41 8.43 5.45 -4.81
N MET A 42 8.14 5.46 -6.11
CA MET A 42 6.81 5.67 -6.65
C MET A 42 6.43 4.55 -7.62
N THR A 43 5.41 3.79 -7.26
CA THR A 43 4.87 2.68 -8.05
C THR A 43 3.43 2.96 -8.43
N SER A 44 3.12 2.89 -9.72
CA SER A 44 1.78 3.13 -10.25
C SER A 44 1.30 1.94 -11.06
N VAL A 45 0.16 1.36 -10.66
CA VAL A 45 -0.39 0.14 -11.25
C VAL A 45 -1.72 0.44 -11.93
N ARG A 46 -1.78 0.20 -13.22
CA ARG A 46 -3.00 0.26 -14.00
C ARG A 46 -3.60 -1.14 -14.11
N SER A 47 -4.84 -1.31 -13.69
CA SER A 47 -5.50 -2.62 -13.71
C SER A 47 -7.00 -2.50 -13.96
N GLY A 48 -7.60 -3.55 -14.52
CA GLY A 48 -9.04 -3.69 -14.56
C GLY A 48 -9.63 -4.09 -13.20
N HIS A 49 -10.95 -4.22 -13.13
CA HIS A 49 -11.62 -4.62 -11.91
C HIS A 49 -11.30 -6.07 -11.51
N GLY A 50 -11.20 -6.32 -10.22
CA GLY A 50 -11.21 -7.66 -9.62
C GLY A 50 -9.94 -8.48 -9.74
N ILE A 51 -8.78 -7.89 -10.06
CA ILE A 51 -7.62 -8.67 -10.39
C ILE A 51 -6.47 -8.48 -9.41
N GLY A 52 -6.65 -9.02 -8.22
CA GLY A 52 -5.55 -9.18 -7.29
C GLY A 52 -4.86 -7.90 -6.83
N LYS A 53 -5.34 -6.72 -7.22
CA LYS A 53 -4.73 -5.45 -6.79
C LYS A 53 -4.93 -5.21 -5.30
N SER A 54 -6.10 -5.49 -4.77
CA SER A 54 -6.37 -5.34 -3.34
C SER A 54 -5.55 -6.32 -2.50
N ALA A 55 -5.25 -7.50 -3.03
CA ALA A 55 -4.34 -8.43 -2.38
C ALA A 55 -2.92 -7.85 -2.31
N VAL A 56 -2.39 -7.33 -3.42
CA VAL A 56 -1.06 -6.70 -3.45
C VAL A 56 -0.98 -5.52 -2.50
N GLU A 57 -2.01 -4.68 -2.47
CA GLU A 57 -2.06 -3.54 -1.56
C GLU A 57 -2.07 -4.00 -0.10
N ALA A 58 -2.90 -4.99 0.24
CA ALA A 58 -2.96 -5.56 1.58
C ALA A 58 -1.63 -6.18 2.00
N TRP A 59 -1.01 -6.98 1.13
CA TRP A 59 0.32 -7.55 1.39
C TRP A 59 1.37 -6.49 1.62
N SER A 60 1.33 -5.42 0.84
CA SER A 60 2.27 -4.29 0.95
C SER A 60 2.16 -3.60 2.30
N VAL A 61 0.93 -3.37 2.78
CA VAL A 61 0.68 -2.79 4.10
C VAL A 61 1.25 -3.67 5.20
N ILE A 62 0.93 -4.97 5.18
CA ILE A 62 1.39 -5.90 6.22
C ILE A 62 2.91 -6.04 6.18
N TRP A 63 3.49 -6.17 5.00
CA TRP A 63 4.94 -6.25 4.81
C TRP A 63 5.64 -5.02 5.41
N PHE A 64 5.17 -3.81 5.07
CA PHE A 64 5.77 -2.57 5.55
C PHE A 64 5.65 -2.43 7.07
N MET A 65 4.50 -2.81 7.63
CA MET A 65 4.27 -2.85 9.08
C MET A 65 5.27 -3.75 9.81
N CYS A 66 5.62 -4.88 9.21
CA CYS A 66 6.47 -5.90 9.85
C CYS A 66 7.97 -5.69 9.62
N THR A 67 8.37 -4.91 8.61
CA THR A 67 9.77 -4.81 8.18
C THR A 67 10.38 -3.42 8.34
N HIS A 68 9.58 -2.40 8.61
CA HIS A 68 10.05 -1.03 8.82
C HIS A 68 9.64 -0.59 10.24
N PRO A 69 10.59 -0.08 11.05
CA PRO A 69 10.25 0.31 12.43
C PRO A 69 9.44 1.61 12.46
N TYR A 70 8.39 1.60 13.26
CA TYR A 70 7.54 2.76 13.50
C TYR A 70 7.02 3.42 12.21
N PRO A 71 6.48 2.63 11.26
CA PRO A 71 5.99 3.19 10.01
C PRO A 71 4.63 3.84 10.19
N LYS A 72 4.30 4.74 9.27
CA LYS A 72 2.92 5.21 9.12
C LYS A 72 2.48 4.95 7.67
N ILE A 73 1.31 4.34 7.52
CA ILE A 73 0.79 3.92 6.21
C ILE A 73 -0.60 4.49 6.00
N PRO A 74 -0.71 5.72 5.49
CA PRO A 74 -2.02 6.29 5.14
C PRO A 74 -2.58 5.61 3.89
N CYS A 75 -3.79 5.06 4.01
CA CYS A 75 -4.48 4.39 2.92
C CYS A 75 -5.75 5.14 2.57
N THR A 76 -5.99 5.38 1.29
CA THR A 76 -7.21 6.04 0.83
C THR A 76 -7.76 5.42 -0.44
N ALA A 77 -9.03 5.69 -0.69
CA ALA A 77 -9.76 5.35 -1.91
C ALA A 77 -10.91 6.33 -2.07
N PRO A 78 -11.51 6.47 -3.27
CA PRO A 78 -12.61 7.40 -3.50
C PRO A 78 -13.87 7.11 -2.68
N THR A 79 -14.16 5.84 -2.40
CA THR A 79 -15.39 5.45 -1.70
C THR A 79 -15.10 4.65 -0.44
N GLN A 80 -16.04 4.70 0.51
CA GLN A 80 -15.99 3.89 1.73
C GLN A 80 -16.00 2.39 1.41
N HIS A 81 -16.81 1.98 0.44
CA HIS A 81 -16.90 0.57 0.03
C HIS A 81 -15.55 0.05 -0.45
N GLN A 82 -14.88 0.77 -1.33
CA GLN A 82 -13.58 0.37 -1.87
C GLN A 82 -12.51 0.27 -0.77
N LEU A 83 -12.51 1.23 0.13
CA LEU A 83 -11.51 1.31 1.18
C LEU A 83 -11.77 0.32 2.31
N PHE A 84 -12.97 0.35 2.90
CA PHE A 84 -13.26 -0.42 4.11
C PHE A 84 -13.74 -1.84 3.82
N ASP A 85 -14.63 -2.01 2.84
CA ASP A 85 -15.21 -3.32 2.56
C ASP A 85 -14.31 -4.20 1.69
N ILE A 86 -13.39 -3.60 0.94
CA ILE A 86 -12.47 -4.34 0.06
C ILE A 86 -11.05 -4.34 0.62
N LEU A 87 -10.35 -3.21 0.61
CA LEU A 87 -8.93 -3.17 1.03
C LEU A 87 -8.77 -3.55 2.51
N TRP A 88 -9.53 -2.93 3.39
CA TRP A 88 -9.39 -3.16 4.82
C TRP A 88 -9.78 -4.58 5.22
N ALA A 89 -10.79 -5.14 4.57
CA ALA A 89 -11.16 -6.55 4.73
C ALA A 89 -10.06 -7.52 4.24
N GLU A 90 -9.40 -7.19 3.12
CA GLU A 90 -8.27 -7.98 2.62
C GLU A 90 -7.10 -7.99 3.63
N ILE A 91 -6.79 -6.88 4.24
CA ILE A 91 -5.75 -6.80 5.28
C ILE A 91 -6.08 -7.74 6.43
N SER A 92 -7.33 -7.71 6.92
CA SER A 92 -7.79 -8.62 7.99
C SER A 92 -7.65 -10.08 7.60
N LYS A 93 -8.03 -10.42 6.39
CA LYS A 93 -7.97 -11.78 5.85
C LYS A 93 -6.53 -12.31 5.84
N TRP A 94 -5.60 -11.57 5.27
CA TRP A 94 -4.22 -12.03 5.12
C TRP A 94 -3.46 -12.05 6.43
N LYS A 95 -3.70 -11.11 7.32
CA LYS A 95 -3.13 -11.07 8.66
C LYS A 95 -3.39 -12.37 9.44
N ARG A 96 -4.59 -12.94 9.29
CA ARG A 96 -5.01 -14.17 10.00
C ARG A 96 -4.30 -15.43 9.54
N ASN A 97 -3.59 -15.38 8.42
CA ASN A 97 -2.86 -16.55 7.92
C ASN A 97 -1.60 -16.90 8.74
N ASN A 98 -1.19 -16.02 9.63
CA ASN A 98 -0.05 -16.24 10.51
C ASN A 98 -0.45 -15.89 11.94
N LYS A 99 -0.44 -16.88 12.83
CA LYS A 99 -0.93 -16.70 14.21
C LYS A 99 -0.14 -15.67 15.00
N THR A 100 1.18 -15.67 14.86
CA THR A 100 2.03 -14.71 15.57
C THR A 100 1.73 -13.29 15.08
N LEU A 101 1.67 -13.11 13.77
CA LEU A 101 1.33 -11.84 13.15
C LEU A 101 -0.06 -11.37 13.57
N ASP A 102 -1.03 -12.29 13.58
CA ASP A 102 -2.40 -11.99 13.95
C ASP A 102 -2.51 -11.46 15.38
N SER A 103 -1.67 -11.97 16.29
CA SER A 103 -1.65 -11.51 17.68
C SER A 103 -0.89 -10.20 17.87
N GLU A 104 0.12 -9.92 17.05
CA GLU A 104 0.98 -8.72 17.15
C GLU A 104 0.37 -7.50 16.47
N LEU A 105 -0.33 -7.69 15.35
CA LEU A 105 -1.01 -6.62 14.62
C LEU A 105 -2.49 -6.57 15.00
N ILE A 106 -2.91 -5.44 15.53
CA ILE A 106 -4.30 -5.23 15.93
C ILE A 106 -5.04 -4.54 14.80
N TRP A 107 -6.11 -5.17 14.34
CA TRP A 107 -6.95 -4.65 13.26
C TRP A 107 -8.24 -4.07 13.84
N THR A 108 -8.57 -2.85 13.42
CA THR A 108 -9.86 -2.22 13.70
C THR A 108 -10.48 -1.72 12.39
N LYS A 109 -11.69 -1.20 12.42
CA LYS A 109 -12.39 -0.72 11.21
C LYS A 109 -11.61 0.34 10.43
N GLU A 110 -10.76 1.11 11.09
CA GLU A 110 -10.06 2.24 10.45
C GLU A 110 -8.55 2.18 10.61
N LYS A 111 -8.04 1.24 11.41
CA LYS A 111 -6.63 1.23 11.77
C LYS A 111 -6.09 -0.19 11.89
N LEU A 112 -4.83 -0.35 11.49
CA LEU A 112 -4.02 -1.53 11.76
C LEU A 112 -2.78 -1.04 12.51
N TYR A 113 -2.52 -1.55 13.71
CA TYR A 113 -1.38 -1.05 14.49
C TYR A 113 -0.63 -2.18 15.19
N MET A 114 0.63 -1.92 15.48
CA MET A 114 1.46 -2.82 16.28
C MET A 114 1.00 -2.76 17.73
N LYS A 115 0.75 -3.91 18.33
CA LYS A 115 0.30 -4.03 19.72
C LYS A 115 1.20 -3.22 20.67
N GLY A 116 0.60 -2.34 21.45
CA GLY A 116 1.31 -1.44 22.36
C GLY A 116 1.83 -0.16 21.71
N HIS A 117 1.64 0.04 20.42
CA HIS A 117 2.18 1.19 19.66
C HIS A 117 1.15 1.83 18.73
N ALA A 118 -0.10 1.95 19.18
CA ALA A 118 -1.21 2.42 18.36
C ALA A 118 -1.02 3.83 17.78
N GLU A 119 -0.28 4.70 18.47
CA GLU A 119 -0.12 6.10 18.05
C GLU A 119 1.08 6.34 17.12
N GLU A 120 2.00 5.41 17.04
CA GLU A 120 3.29 5.63 16.37
C GLU A 120 3.69 4.53 15.38
N TRP A 121 2.86 3.50 15.23
CA TRP A 121 3.18 2.35 14.38
C TRP A 121 1.88 1.79 13.78
N PHE A 122 1.43 2.36 12.68
CA PHE A 122 0.10 2.05 12.19
C PHE A 122 -0.10 2.25 10.68
N ALA A 123 -1.10 1.58 10.16
CA ALA A 123 -1.78 1.92 8.91
C ALA A 123 -3.17 2.45 9.25
N VAL A 124 -3.64 3.42 8.51
CA VAL A 124 -4.94 4.07 8.75
C VAL A 124 -5.70 4.23 7.44
N ALA A 125 -7.02 4.01 7.49
CA ALA A 125 -7.91 4.15 6.35
C ALA A 125 -8.73 5.44 6.46
N ARG A 126 -8.61 6.31 5.46
CA ARG A 126 -9.39 7.56 5.36
C ARG A 126 -9.85 7.74 3.92
N THR A 127 -11.15 7.95 3.71
CA THR A 127 -11.66 8.16 2.34
C THR A 127 -11.16 9.47 1.74
N ALA A 128 -10.99 9.49 0.43
CA ALA A 128 -10.51 10.67 -0.29
C ALA A 128 -11.54 11.79 -0.37
N SER A 129 -12.77 11.57 0.12
CA SER A 129 -13.77 12.64 0.26
C SER A 129 -13.44 13.62 1.40
N THR A 130 -12.57 13.21 2.32
CA THR A 130 -12.05 14.08 3.37
C THR A 130 -10.91 14.93 2.79
N PRO A 131 -10.99 16.28 2.81
CA PRO A 131 -10.00 17.13 2.13
C PRO A 131 -8.55 16.93 2.61
N ASP A 132 -8.37 16.52 3.86
CA ASP A 132 -7.08 16.33 4.49
C ASP A 132 -6.75 14.85 4.78
N ALA A 133 -7.33 13.94 3.98
CA ALA A 133 -7.21 12.49 4.20
C ALA A 133 -5.77 12.01 4.36
N LEU A 134 -4.82 12.58 3.61
CA LEU A 134 -3.42 12.17 3.60
C LEU A 134 -2.49 13.19 4.28
N GLN A 135 -3.05 14.19 4.99
CA GLN A 135 -2.26 15.19 5.69
C GLN A 135 -1.93 14.78 7.12
N GLY A 136 -0.86 15.38 7.67
CA GLY A 136 -0.56 15.29 9.09
C GLY A 136 0.19 14.04 9.53
N PHE A 137 0.69 13.24 8.59
CA PHE A 137 1.47 12.03 8.91
C PHE A 137 2.96 12.31 8.78
N HIS A 138 3.72 12.05 9.84
CA HIS A 138 5.16 12.22 9.87
C HIS A 138 5.83 11.00 10.48
N ALA A 139 6.72 10.37 9.74
CA ALA A 139 7.52 9.25 10.19
C ALA A 139 8.74 9.10 9.27
N GLU A 140 9.80 8.48 9.78
CA GLU A 140 10.97 8.15 8.96
C GLU A 140 10.59 7.19 7.82
N HIS A 141 9.69 6.25 8.10
CA HIS A 141 9.20 5.27 7.13
C HIS A 141 7.72 5.51 6.84
N MET A 142 7.43 5.92 5.61
CA MET A 142 6.06 6.20 5.14
C MET A 142 5.74 5.35 3.92
N LEU A 143 4.55 4.78 3.89
CA LEU A 143 4.00 4.15 2.69
C LEU A 143 2.58 4.68 2.47
N TYR A 144 2.37 5.37 1.36
CA TYR A 144 1.03 5.82 0.96
C TYR A 144 0.42 4.78 0.03
N ILE A 145 -0.80 4.33 0.34
CA ILE A 145 -1.58 3.42 -0.50
C ILE A 145 -2.79 4.19 -1.01
N ILE A 146 -2.91 4.29 -2.33
CA ILE A 146 -4.04 4.97 -2.97
C ILE A 146 -4.70 3.99 -3.94
N ASP A 147 -5.86 3.47 -3.54
CA ASP A 147 -6.65 2.55 -4.36
C ASP A 147 -7.64 3.33 -5.21
N GLU A 148 -7.99 2.79 -6.37
CA GLU A 148 -8.83 3.46 -7.36
C GLU A 148 -8.40 4.91 -7.59
N ALA A 149 -7.10 5.09 -7.81
CA ALA A 149 -6.44 6.40 -7.83
C ALA A 149 -6.99 7.33 -8.92
N SER A 150 -7.56 6.80 -10.01
CA SER A 150 -8.19 7.61 -11.06
C SER A 150 -9.39 8.42 -10.56
N GLY A 151 -10.03 7.99 -9.47
CA GLY A 151 -11.15 8.68 -8.87
C GLY A 151 -10.78 9.63 -7.73
N VAL A 152 -9.49 9.80 -7.45
CA VAL A 152 -9.01 10.67 -6.36
C VAL A 152 -8.62 12.03 -6.93
N GLU A 153 -9.13 13.11 -6.35
CA GLU A 153 -8.81 14.47 -6.79
C GLU A 153 -7.34 14.82 -6.57
N ASP A 154 -6.76 15.60 -7.46
CA ASP A 154 -5.34 15.95 -7.43
C ASP A 154 -4.89 16.59 -6.12
N LYS A 155 -5.73 17.42 -5.50
CA LYS A 155 -5.41 18.07 -4.22
C LYS A 155 -5.13 17.10 -3.08
N ILE A 156 -5.70 15.87 -3.13
CA ILE A 156 -5.47 14.84 -2.12
C ILE A 156 -4.02 14.32 -2.20
N PHE A 157 -3.41 14.34 -3.39
CA PHE A 157 -2.04 13.88 -3.61
C PHE A 157 -0.96 14.89 -3.14
N GLU A 158 -1.30 16.15 -2.91
CA GLU A 158 -0.31 17.17 -2.55
C GLU A 158 0.56 16.81 -1.34
N PRO A 159 -0.02 16.33 -0.21
CA PRO A 159 0.80 15.91 0.94
C PRO A 159 1.75 14.75 0.62
N VAL A 160 1.35 13.87 -0.29
CA VAL A 160 2.16 12.73 -0.74
C VAL A 160 3.40 13.23 -1.48
N LEU A 161 3.21 14.19 -2.40
CA LEU A 161 4.33 14.79 -3.15
C LEU A 161 5.33 15.46 -2.22
N GLY A 162 4.84 16.16 -1.19
CA GLY A 162 5.70 16.76 -0.16
C GLY A 162 6.49 15.71 0.61
N ALA A 163 5.84 14.62 1.01
CA ALA A 163 6.48 13.54 1.77
C ALA A 163 7.53 12.80 0.94
N LEU A 164 7.32 12.66 -0.37
CA LEU A 164 8.24 11.95 -1.26
C LEU A 164 9.58 12.66 -1.47
N SER A 165 9.74 13.87 -0.93
CA SER A 165 11.04 14.53 -0.88
C SER A 165 12.01 13.85 0.09
N THR A 166 11.51 13.01 1.00
CA THR A 166 12.34 12.22 1.92
C THR A 166 12.52 10.79 1.41
N PRO A 167 13.73 10.20 1.56
CA PRO A 167 14.02 8.87 0.99
C PRO A 167 13.18 7.73 1.58
N GLY A 168 12.72 7.87 2.82
CA GLY A 168 11.93 6.85 3.52
C GLY A 168 10.45 6.83 3.17
N ALA A 169 9.99 7.72 2.29
CA ALA A 169 8.60 7.79 1.87
C ALA A 169 8.40 7.06 0.53
N LYS A 170 7.34 6.26 0.45
CA LYS A 170 6.98 5.48 -0.73
C LYS A 170 5.51 5.66 -1.07
N LEU A 171 5.19 5.49 -2.35
CA LEU A 171 3.82 5.54 -2.87
C LEU A 171 3.54 4.29 -3.69
N LEU A 172 2.44 3.64 -3.38
CA LEU A 172 1.81 2.62 -4.24
C LEU A 172 0.41 3.10 -4.57
N MET A 173 0.13 3.32 -5.83
CA MET A 173 -1.22 3.62 -6.28
C MET A 173 -1.66 2.66 -7.37
N CYS A 174 -2.93 2.27 -7.29
CA CYS A 174 -3.55 1.35 -8.21
C CYS A 174 -4.85 1.95 -8.71
N GLY A 175 -5.20 1.68 -9.94
CA GLY A 175 -6.47 2.15 -10.47
C GLY A 175 -6.81 1.57 -11.82
N ASN A 176 -8.08 1.73 -12.18
CA ASN A 176 -8.60 1.48 -13.52
C ASN A 176 -8.49 2.82 -14.28
N PRO A 177 -7.95 2.83 -15.51
CA PRO A 177 -7.76 4.07 -16.27
C PRO A 177 -9.10 4.61 -16.82
N THR A 178 -9.92 5.19 -15.93
CA THR A 178 -11.24 5.71 -16.27
C THR A 178 -11.24 7.19 -16.64
N GLN A 179 -10.15 7.91 -16.36
CA GLN A 179 -10.00 9.33 -16.63
C GLN A 179 -8.88 9.58 -17.62
N LEU A 180 -9.01 10.62 -18.44
CA LEU A 180 -7.99 11.04 -19.42
C LEU A 180 -7.14 12.23 -18.91
N SER A 181 -7.21 12.50 -17.63
CA SER A 181 -6.42 13.55 -16.97
C SER A 181 -6.28 13.24 -15.48
N GLY A 182 -5.44 14.01 -14.79
CA GLY A 182 -5.23 13.88 -13.36
C GLY A 182 -3.93 13.18 -13.01
N PHE A 183 -3.64 13.12 -11.71
CA PHE A 183 -2.38 12.63 -11.17
C PHE A 183 -2.10 11.18 -11.59
N PHE A 184 -3.09 10.29 -11.46
CA PHE A 184 -2.93 8.89 -11.85
C PHE A 184 -2.71 8.73 -13.35
N TYR A 185 -3.51 9.41 -14.16
CA TYR A 185 -3.33 9.40 -15.63
C TYR A 185 -1.92 9.88 -16.00
N ASP A 186 -1.46 10.97 -15.42
CA ASP A 186 -0.16 11.55 -15.71
C ASP A 186 0.99 10.60 -15.33
N SER A 187 0.83 9.77 -14.30
CA SER A 187 1.84 8.80 -13.90
C SER A 187 2.11 7.72 -14.97
N HIS A 188 1.15 7.45 -15.84
CA HIS A 188 1.30 6.52 -16.96
C HIS A 188 1.54 7.22 -18.30
N ASN A 189 1.59 8.55 -18.31
CA ASN A 189 1.73 9.35 -19.54
C ASN A 189 2.87 10.37 -19.40
N LYS A 190 2.57 11.66 -19.18
CA LYS A 190 3.60 12.72 -19.20
C LYS A 190 4.63 12.60 -18.07
N ASN A 191 4.28 12.03 -16.92
CA ASN A 191 5.18 11.88 -15.76
C ASN A 191 5.69 10.45 -15.62
N ARG A 192 5.53 9.62 -16.65
CA ARG A 192 5.85 8.20 -16.62
C ARG A 192 7.27 7.88 -16.15
N GLU A 193 8.23 8.72 -16.47
CA GLU A 193 9.65 8.52 -16.11
C GLU A 193 9.89 8.61 -14.60
N GLN A 194 9.00 9.26 -13.85
CA GLN A 194 9.10 9.41 -12.41
C GLN A 194 8.57 8.19 -11.64
N TYR A 195 7.88 7.26 -12.33
CA TYR A 195 7.18 6.14 -11.74
C TYR A 195 7.69 4.81 -12.28
N SER A 196 7.68 3.79 -11.43
CA SER A 196 7.68 2.40 -11.89
C SER A 196 6.23 2.05 -12.21
N THR A 197 5.96 1.78 -13.49
CA THR A 197 4.59 1.58 -13.98
C THR A 197 4.33 0.13 -14.36
N PHE A 198 3.16 -0.38 -14.01
CA PHE A 198 2.73 -1.74 -14.27
C PHE A 198 1.31 -1.75 -14.82
N HIS A 199 1.02 -2.77 -15.62
CA HIS A 199 -0.31 -3.04 -16.12
C HIS A 199 -0.67 -4.48 -15.82
N ILE A 200 -1.76 -4.67 -15.06
CA ILE A 200 -2.31 -6.00 -14.82
C ILE A 200 -3.47 -6.22 -15.78
N ASP A 201 -3.33 -7.18 -16.69
CA ASP A 201 -4.40 -7.54 -17.62
C ASP A 201 -5.31 -8.59 -16.97
N GLY A 202 -6.61 -8.31 -16.97
CA GLY A 202 -7.63 -9.19 -16.39
C GLY A 202 -8.02 -10.38 -17.23
N ARG A 203 -7.33 -10.62 -18.31
CA ARG A 203 -7.68 -11.68 -19.24
C ARG A 203 -6.88 -12.96 -19.03
N ASN A 204 -6.12 -13.07 -17.97
CA ASN A 204 -5.35 -14.28 -17.63
C ASN A 204 -5.99 -15.00 -16.44
#